data_31b148e89bc7859d00cba3398dceb0a1
#
_entry.id   31b148e89bc7859d00cba3398dceb0a1
#
_cell.length_a   1.000
_cell.length_b   1.000
_cell.length_c   1.000
_cell.angle_alpha   90.00
_cell.angle_beta   90.00
_cell.angle_gamma   90.00
#
_symmetry.space_group_name_H-M   'P 1'
#
loop_
_entity.id
_entity.type
_entity.pdbx_description
1 polymer ?
#
loop_
_entity_poly.entity_id
_entity_poly.type
_entity_poly.pdbx_seq_one_letter_code
_entity_poly.pdbx_strand_id
1 'polypeptide(L)'
;YMAEQFEYLKEKYKVILIHNPDYLIRNNNSSIYAARNYLKNSYICSSDNYFLENPFESEVDASYYSAVYINGRTEEWCIAEKDGIIQNVIVGGNNSWIMLGHVFWSQEFSKKFLSILENEYNNPETADKLWESIYIEHIAELQMKIRKYPSDFIFEFDTLDELRIFDQSYTTNTRSEILKKIATNLSINEGQIKEIKAFKDKNNAAAGFTFHAGQNYKYYYATQKLEEI
;
A
#
# COMPACT_ATOMS: atom_id res chain seq x y z
N TYR A 1 -7.12 -8.58 8.05
CA TYR A 1 -8.33 -7.74 7.89
C TYR A 1 -9.19 -8.31 6.76
N MET A 2 -10.46 -8.58 7.02
CA MET A 2 -11.45 -9.09 6.04
C MET A 2 -10.94 -10.29 5.22
N ALA A 3 -10.22 -11.21 5.84
CA ALA A 3 -9.53 -12.31 5.16
C ALA A 3 -10.48 -13.20 4.33
N GLU A 4 -11.71 -13.37 4.81
CA GLU A 4 -12.76 -14.16 4.13
C GLU A 4 -13.10 -13.63 2.74
N GLN A 5 -12.92 -12.35 2.48
CA GLN A 5 -13.17 -11.76 1.16
C GLN A 5 -12.07 -12.09 0.14
N PHE A 6 -10.93 -12.60 0.59
CA PHE A 6 -9.78 -12.95 -0.24
C PHE A 6 -9.61 -14.46 -0.43
N GLU A 7 -10.45 -15.31 0.22
CA GLU A 7 -10.33 -16.78 0.14
C GLU A 7 -10.39 -17.29 -1.31
N TYR A 8 -11.15 -16.66 -2.19
CA TYR A 8 -11.24 -17.02 -3.60
C TYR A 8 -9.89 -16.94 -4.36
N LEU A 9 -8.93 -16.15 -3.86
CA LEU A 9 -7.62 -16.03 -4.46
C LEU A 9 -6.81 -17.32 -4.33
N LYS A 10 -7.02 -18.11 -3.27
CA LYS A 10 -6.36 -19.40 -3.08
C LYS A 10 -6.67 -20.35 -4.23
N GLU A 11 -7.94 -20.41 -4.64
CA GLU A 11 -8.36 -21.29 -5.73
C GLU A 11 -7.96 -20.72 -7.10
N LYS A 12 -8.18 -19.43 -7.31
CA LYS A 12 -7.98 -18.77 -8.59
C LYS A 12 -6.50 -18.62 -8.96
N TYR A 13 -5.65 -18.25 -8.00
CA TYR A 13 -4.25 -17.90 -8.24
C TYR A 13 -3.24 -18.77 -7.48
N LYS A 14 -3.71 -19.75 -6.69
CA LYS A 14 -2.86 -20.64 -5.88
C LYS A 14 -1.98 -19.87 -4.89
N VAL A 15 -2.45 -18.74 -4.39
CA VAL A 15 -1.74 -17.91 -3.41
C VAL A 15 -1.85 -18.48 -2.00
N ILE A 16 -0.90 -18.11 -1.15
CA ILE A 16 -0.93 -18.37 0.29
C ILE A 16 -1.43 -17.10 0.98
N LEU A 17 -2.55 -17.20 1.70
CA LEU A 17 -3.01 -16.11 2.56
C LEU A 17 -2.37 -16.26 3.93
N ILE A 18 -1.61 -15.25 4.34
CA ILE A 18 -0.94 -15.21 5.65
C ILE A 18 -1.71 -14.25 6.54
N HIS A 19 -2.18 -14.75 7.67
CA HIS A 19 -2.83 -13.91 8.68
C HIS A 19 -1.78 -13.09 9.44
N ASN A 20 -1.98 -11.77 9.48
CA ASN A 20 -1.20 -10.88 10.33
C ASN A 20 -1.99 -10.59 11.62
N PRO A 21 -1.62 -11.14 12.78
CA PRO A 21 -2.37 -10.94 14.03
C PRO A 21 -2.21 -9.50 14.59
N ASP A 22 -1.14 -8.81 14.19
CA ASP A 22 -0.76 -7.53 14.76
C ASP A 22 -1.23 -6.31 13.94
N TYR A 23 -2.02 -6.52 12.88
CA TYR A 23 -2.41 -5.46 11.93
C TYR A 23 -3.17 -4.29 12.57
N LEU A 24 -3.80 -4.48 13.74
CA LEU A 24 -4.52 -3.42 14.46
C LEU A 24 -3.62 -2.54 15.31
N ILE A 25 -2.47 -3.06 15.71
CA ILE A 25 -1.58 -2.45 16.71
C ILE A 25 -0.19 -2.13 16.19
N ARG A 26 0.09 -2.53 14.96
CA ARG A 26 1.39 -2.28 14.30
C ARG A 26 1.20 -1.86 12.85
N ASN A 27 2.20 -1.19 12.30
CA ASN A 27 2.23 -0.79 10.90
C ASN A 27 2.65 -1.97 9.99
N ASN A 28 2.95 -1.71 8.71
CA ASN A 28 3.25 -2.71 7.68
C ASN A 28 4.48 -3.59 8.00
N ASN A 29 5.35 -3.18 8.92
CA ASN A 29 6.43 -4.05 9.43
C ASN A 29 5.89 -5.39 9.98
N SER A 30 4.69 -5.38 10.55
CA SER A 30 4.04 -6.60 11.05
C SER A 30 3.63 -7.56 9.92
N SER A 31 3.30 -7.05 8.74
CA SER A 31 3.01 -7.87 7.57
C SER A 31 4.26 -8.57 7.06
N ILE A 32 5.41 -7.87 7.04
CA ILE A 32 6.71 -8.46 6.74
C ILE A 32 7.07 -9.54 7.77
N TYR A 33 6.87 -9.24 9.05
CA TYR A 33 7.13 -10.19 10.13
C TYR A 33 6.25 -11.44 10.06
N ALA A 34 4.95 -11.29 9.75
CA ALA A 34 4.04 -12.41 9.54
C ALA A 34 4.47 -13.30 8.36
N ALA A 35 4.97 -12.69 7.28
CA ALA A 35 5.41 -13.38 6.08
C ALA A 35 6.87 -13.89 6.13
N ARG A 36 7.62 -13.64 7.21
CA ARG A 36 9.08 -13.83 7.29
C ARG A 36 9.60 -15.19 6.85
N ASN A 37 8.85 -16.25 7.08
CA ASN A 37 9.25 -17.61 6.70
C ASN A 37 9.23 -17.88 5.18
N TYR A 38 8.59 -16.98 4.41
CA TYR A 38 8.46 -17.09 2.97
C TYR A 38 9.43 -16.18 2.22
N LEU A 39 10.02 -15.18 2.92
CA LEU A 39 10.90 -14.20 2.29
C LEU A 39 12.27 -14.81 1.98
N LYS A 40 12.61 -14.76 0.69
CA LYS A 40 13.90 -15.17 0.12
C LYS A 40 14.27 -14.16 -0.97
N ASN A 41 14.42 -14.63 -2.22
CA ASN A 41 14.36 -13.77 -3.39
C ASN A 41 12.89 -13.43 -3.61
N SER A 42 12.47 -12.24 -3.23
CA SER A 42 11.04 -11.91 -3.15
C SER A 42 10.77 -10.51 -3.65
N TYR A 43 9.71 -10.37 -4.42
CA TYR A 43 9.09 -9.07 -4.65
C TYR A 43 8.15 -8.73 -3.49
N ILE A 44 8.17 -7.48 -3.06
CA ILE A 44 7.24 -6.93 -2.09
C ILE A 44 6.52 -5.78 -2.76
N CYS A 45 5.20 -5.81 -2.73
CA CYS A 45 4.34 -4.83 -3.38
C CYS A 45 3.27 -4.36 -2.42
N SER A 46 2.92 -3.09 -2.48
CA SER A 46 1.70 -2.57 -1.89
C SER A 46 0.49 -2.97 -2.72
N SER A 47 -0.67 -3.11 -2.08
CA SER A 47 -1.90 -3.58 -2.74
C SER A 47 -2.62 -2.51 -3.57
N ASP A 48 -2.22 -1.27 -3.41
CA ASP A 48 -2.70 -0.04 -4.07
C ASP A 48 -1.88 0.35 -5.30
N ASN A 49 -0.78 -0.35 -5.57
CA ASN A 49 0.01 -0.13 -6.76
C ASN A 49 -0.59 -0.83 -8.00
N TYR A 50 -0.61 -0.11 -9.10
CA TYR A 50 -0.95 -0.60 -10.43
C TYR A 50 0.23 -0.39 -11.37
N PHE A 51 0.61 -1.42 -12.12
CA PHE A 51 1.67 -1.38 -13.11
C PHE A 51 1.08 -1.43 -14.51
N LEU A 52 1.48 -0.49 -15.38
CA LEU A 52 0.99 -0.43 -16.76
C LEU A 52 1.38 -1.69 -17.54
N GLU A 53 2.59 -2.17 -17.29
CA GLU A 53 3.13 -3.41 -17.83
C GLU A 53 3.67 -4.29 -16.72
N ASN A 54 3.94 -5.55 -16.98
CA ASN A 54 4.51 -6.47 -16.00
C ASN A 54 5.96 -6.08 -15.66
N PRO A 55 6.27 -5.58 -14.44
CA PRO A 55 7.62 -5.20 -14.05
C PRO A 55 8.44 -6.35 -13.48
N PHE A 56 7.83 -7.53 -13.30
CA PHE A 56 8.45 -8.64 -12.59
C PHE A 56 9.33 -9.47 -13.51
N GLU A 57 10.58 -9.64 -13.12
CA GLU A 57 11.59 -10.43 -13.81
C GLU A 57 11.85 -11.74 -13.06
N SER A 58 12.15 -12.81 -13.80
CA SER A 58 12.45 -14.12 -13.19
C SER A 58 13.83 -14.17 -12.54
N GLU A 59 14.76 -13.33 -13.00
CA GLU A 59 16.13 -13.25 -12.50
C GLU A 59 16.48 -11.79 -12.21
N VAL A 60 16.92 -11.52 -11.01
CA VAL A 60 17.33 -10.18 -10.55
C VAL A 60 18.63 -10.28 -9.77
N ASP A 61 19.62 -9.51 -10.17
CA ASP A 61 21.00 -9.60 -9.64
C ASP A 61 21.16 -9.00 -8.23
N ALA A 62 20.36 -7.99 -7.88
CA ALA A 62 20.52 -7.26 -6.62
C ALA A 62 19.20 -6.69 -6.14
N SER A 63 19.11 -6.49 -4.83
CA SER A 63 17.96 -5.80 -4.23
C SER A 63 17.82 -4.38 -4.76
N TYR A 64 16.60 -3.96 -5.03
CA TYR A 64 16.30 -2.62 -5.51
C TYR A 64 14.96 -2.11 -5.01
N TYR A 65 14.79 -0.80 -4.99
CA TYR A 65 13.51 -0.13 -4.83
C TYR A 65 13.13 0.56 -6.14
N SER A 66 11.89 0.38 -6.58
CA SER A 66 11.33 1.07 -7.73
C SER A 66 11.17 2.55 -7.45
N ALA A 67 11.38 3.38 -8.45
CA ALA A 67 11.24 4.82 -8.33
C ALA A 67 10.69 5.44 -9.61
N VAL A 68 9.88 6.46 -9.43
CA VAL A 68 9.43 7.36 -10.51
C VAL A 68 9.89 8.78 -10.23
N TYR A 69 10.02 9.59 -11.29
CA TYR A 69 10.47 10.97 -11.15
C TYR A 69 9.30 11.92 -11.06
N ILE A 70 9.30 12.77 -10.03
CA ILE A 70 8.31 13.85 -9.84
C ILE A 70 8.97 15.19 -10.19
N ASN A 71 8.33 15.94 -11.11
CA ASN A 71 8.68 17.32 -11.38
C ASN A 71 7.95 18.25 -10.40
N GLY A 72 8.67 19.24 -9.87
CA GLY A 72 8.11 20.18 -8.89
C GLY A 72 8.18 19.65 -7.46
N ARG A 73 7.43 20.34 -6.59
CA ARG A 73 7.40 20.01 -5.16
C ARG A 73 6.59 18.72 -4.92
N THR A 74 7.08 17.91 -4.01
CA THR A 74 6.41 16.69 -3.55
C THR A 74 6.60 16.53 -2.05
N GLU A 75 5.65 15.86 -1.39
CA GLU A 75 5.75 15.43 0.02
C GLU A 75 6.11 13.92 0.15
N GLU A 76 6.38 13.28 -1.00
CA GLU A 76 6.74 11.87 -1.08
C GLU A 76 8.15 11.58 -0.55
N TRP A 77 8.47 10.30 -0.45
CA TRP A 77 9.77 9.80 0.01
C TRP A 77 10.80 9.91 -1.11
N CYS A 78 11.61 10.97 -1.06
CA CYS A 78 12.58 11.31 -2.08
C CYS A 78 13.90 10.57 -1.89
N ILE A 79 14.39 9.93 -2.95
CA ILE A 79 15.61 9.12 -2.96
C ILE A 79 16.82 9.99 -3.33
N ALA A 80 17.83 9.99 -2.46
CA ALA A 80 19.19 10.41 -2.80
C ALA A 80 20.02 9.18 -3.15
N GLU A 81 20.56 9.13 -4.35
CA GLU A 81 21.38 8.01 -4.85
C GLU A 81 22.77 8.44 -5.27
N LYS A 82 23.71 7.52 -5.24
CA LYS A 82 25.04 7.65 -5.82
C LYS A 82 25.42 6.36 -6.54
N ASP A 83 25.79 6.48 -7.79
CA ASP A 83 26.20 5.35 -8.64
C ASP A 83 25.11 4.23 -8.71
N GLY A 84 23.84 4.63 -8.69
CA GLY A 84 22.68 3.72 -8.71
C GLY A 84 22.37 3.04 -7.38
N ILE A 85 23.08 3.39 -6.31
CA ILE A 85 22.84 2.88 -4.95
C ILE A 85 22.13 3.94 -4.11
N ILE A 86 21.04 3.58 -3.46
CA ILE A 86 20.30 4.45 -2.55
C ILE A 86 21.17 4.76 -1.33
N GLN A 87 21.43 6.05 -1.10
CA GLN A 87 22.27 6.53 0.00
C GLN A 87 21.45 7.11 1.16
N ASN A 88 20.30 7.69 0.82
CA ASN A 88 19.41 8.29 1.80
C ASN A 88 18.00 8.43 1.21
N VAL A 89 17.02 8.55 2.08
CA VAL A 89 15.63 8.85 1.73
C VAL A 89 15.12 9.92 2.69
N ILE A 90 14.50 10.97 2.14
CA ILE A 90 13.93 12.08 2.92
C ILE A 90 12.48 12.30 2.51
N VAL A 91 11.64 12.66 3.45
CA VAL A 91 10.25 13.03 3.16
C VAL A 91 10.20 14.46 2.65
N GLY A 92 9.55 14.65 1.50
CA GLY A 92 9.43 15.95 0.83
C GLY A 92 10.67 16.35 0.03
N GLY A 93 10.44 17.01 -1.08
CA GLY A 93 11.51 17.46 -1.97
C GLY A 93 11.01 18.24 -3.16
N ASN A 94 11.91 18.41 -4.14
CA ASN A 94 11.59 19.08 -5.39
C ASN A 94 12.41 18.47 -6.51
N ASN A 95 11.75 18.12 -7.64
CA ASN A 95 12.39 17.51 -8.79
C ASN A 95 13.20 16.26 -8.41
N SER A 96 12.54 15.25 -7.86
CA SER A 96 13.19 14.10 -7.23
C SER A 96 12.64 12.76 -7.72
N TRP A 97 13.49 11.72 -7.65
CA TRP A 97 13.05 10.35 -7.67
C TRP A 97 12.38 10.02 -6.35
N ILE A 98 11.16 9.48 -6.39
CA ILE A 98 10.42 9.06 -5.21
C ILE A 98 10.32 7.55 -5.14
N MET A 99 10.24 7.01 -3.91
CA MET A 99 9.94 5.60 -3.67
C MET A 99 8.49 5.33 -4.06
N LEU A 100 8.29 4.56 -5.12
CA LEU A 100 6.95 4.20 -5.58
C LEU A 100 6.97 2.84 -6.26
N GLY A 101 6.05 1.97 -5.87
CA GLY A 101 5.87 0.68 -6.48
C GLY A 101 6.48 -0.48 -5.70
N HIS A 102 6.93 -1.50 -6.45
CA HIS A 102 7.48 -2.71 -5.88
C HIS A 102 8.95 -2.59 -5.49
N VAL A 103 9.37 -3.47 -4.58
CA VAL A 103 10.80 -3.69 -4.31
C VAL A 103 11.14 -5.15 -4.59
N PHE A 104 12.41 -5.42 -4.91
CA PHE A 104 12.95 -6.76 -4.93
C PHE A 104 13.97 -6.90 -3.81
N TRP A 105 13.78 -7.91 -2.98
CA TRP A 105 14.74 -8.33 -1.96
C TRP A 105 15.45 -9.60 -2.41
N SER A 106 16.78 -9.54 -2.52
CA SER A 106 17.58 -10.76 -2.65
C SER A 106 17.51 -11.58 -1.37
N GLN A 107 17.84 -12.85 -1.45
CA GLN A 107 17.87 -13.73 -0.28
C GLN A 107 18.81 -13.22 0.83
N GLU A 108 19.93 -12.59 0.45
CA GLU A 108 20.86 -11.99 1.40
C GLU A 108 20.23 -10.78 2.10
N PHE A 109 19.61 -9.89 1.33
CA PHE A 109 18.89 -8.74 1.88
C PHE A 109 17.76 -9.18 2.83
N SER A 110 16.94 -10.13 2.40
CA SER A 110 15.86 -10.68 3.21
C SER A 110 16.36 -11.20 4.56
N LYS A 111 17.46 -11.97 4.57
CA LYS A 111 18.05 -12.46 5.81
C LYS A 111 18.52 -11.34 6.74
N LYS A 112 19.21 -10.32 6.20
CA LYS A 112 19.70 -9.19 6.99
C LYS A 112 18.54 -8.37 7.56
N PHE A 113 17.57 -8.01 6.71
CA PHE A 113 16.40 -7.26 7.13
C PHE A 113 15.60 -7.99 8.21
N LEU A 114 15.33 -9.28 8.01
CA LEU A 114 14.58 -10.08 8.98
C LEU A 114 15.32 -10.19 10.32
N SER A 115 16.65 -10.34 10.31
CA SER A 115 17.44 -10.34 11.56
C SER A 115 17.28 -9.03 12.33
N ILE A 116 17.29 -7.90 11.64
CA ILE A 116 17.06 -6.58 12.26
C ILE A 116 15.61 -6.49 12.79
N LEU A 117 14.64 -6.80 11.95
CA LEU A 117 13.23 -6.73 12.31
C LEU A 117 12.90 -7.63 13.51
N GLU A 118 13.41 -8.87 13.56
CA GLU A 118 13.17 -9.79 14.67
C GLU A 118 13.77 -9.27 15.99
N ASN A 119 14.93 -8.64 15.93
CA ASN A 119 15.56 -8.04 17.11
C ASN A 119 14.79 -6.81 17.64
N GLU A 120 14.20 -6.03 16.74
CA GLU A 120 13.52 -4.77 17.09
C GLU A 120 12.01 -4.94 17.24
N TYR A 121 11.43 -6.05 16.81
CA TYR A 121 9.98 -6.22 16.68
C TYR A 121 9.23 -5.92 17.99
N ASN A 122 9.76 -6.36 19.11
CA ASN A 122 9.12 -6.16 20.42
C ASN A 122 9.36 -4.80 21.05
N ASN A 123 10.17 -3.93 20.43
CA ASN A 123 10.36 -2.58 20.92
C ASN A 123 9.09 -1.75 20.64
N PRO A 124 8.54 -1.03 21.63
CA PRO A 124 7.34 -0.22 21.44
C PRO A 124 7.46 0.79 20.27
N GLU A 125 8.66 1.38 20.12
CA GLU A 125 8.94 2.36 19.07
C GLU A 125 8.87 1.78 17.65
N THR A 126 9.04 0.46 17.49
CA THR A 126 8.95 -0.21 16.19
C THR A 126 7.50 -0.43 15.75
N ALA A 127 6.54 -0.36 16.67
CA ALA A 127 5.15 -0.66 16.36
C ALA A 127 4.60 0.22 15.21
N ASP A 128 4.84 1.51 15.26
CA ASP A 128 4.33 2.48 14.29
C ASP A 128 5.21 2.66 13.05
N LYS A 129 6.41 2.04 13.02
CA LYS A 129 7.31 2.16 11.87
C LYS A 129 6.77 1.41 10.66
N LEU A 130 6.90 2.04 9.49
CA LEU A 130 6.88 1.33 8.22
C LEU A 130 8.13 0.45 8.09
N TRP A 131 8.09 -0.63 7.35
CA TRP A 131 9.30 -1.43 7.08
C TRP A 131 10.36 -0.60 6.33
N GLU A 132 9.92 0.37 5.53
CA GLU A 132 10.77 1.33 4.85
C GLU A 132 11.53 2.22 5.84
N SER A 133 10.90 2.61 6.94
CA SER A 133 11.58 3.38 8.01
C SER A 133 12.71 2.57 8.63
N ILE A 134 12.47 1.28 8.90
CA ILE A 134 13.50 0.37 9.40
C ILE A 134 14.63 0.22 8.38
N TYR A 135 14.31 0.07 7.09
CA TYR A 135 15.29 0.04 6.03
C TYR A 135 16.18 1.30 6.03
N ILE A 136 15.58 2.48 6.15
CA ILE A 136 16.31 3.77 6.12
C ILE A 136 17.22 3.91 7.34
N GLU A 137 16.76 3.52 8.51
CA GLU A 137 17.58 3.53 9.73
C GLU A 137 18.83 2.64 9.60
N HIS A 138 18.74 1.56 8.83
CA HIS A 138 19.81 0.59 8.61
C HIS A 138 20.38 0.62 7.18
N ILE A 139 20.23 1.73 6.46
CA ILE A 139 20.56 1.82 5.02
C ILE A 139 22.02 1.48 4.71
N ALA A 140 22.94 1.71 5.66
CA ALA A 140 24.35 1.37 5.50
C ALA A 140 24.60 -0.14 5.43
N GLU A 141 23.75 -0.95 6.09
CA GLU A 141 23.83 -2.41 6.11
C GLU A 141 22.93 -3.05 5.05
N LEU A 142 21.83 -2.36 4.70
CA LEU A 142 20.75 -2.81 3.82
C LEU A 142 20.80 -2.07 2.48
N GLN A 143 21.86 -2.29 1.71
CA GLN A 143 22.02 -1.59 0.44
C GLN A 143 21.04 -2.07 -0.63
N MET A 144 20.36 -1.12 -1.28
CA MET A 144 19.52 -1.35 -2.45
C MET A 144 19.95 -0.44 -3.62
N LYS A 145 19.75 -0.95 -4.83
CA LYS A 145 19.81 -0.13 -6.04
C LYS A 145 18.49 0.65 -6.20
N ILE A 146 18.57 1.80 -6.85
CA ILE A 146 17.38 2.45 -7.39
C ILE A 146 17.05 1.85 -8.76
N ARG A 147 15.77 1.44 -8.99
CA ARG A 147 15.27 1.06 -10.31
C ARG A 147 14.30 2.13 -10.80
N LYS A 148 14.73 2.88 -11.79
CA LYS A 148 14.00 4.03 -12.33
C LYS A 148 13.02 3.60 -13.40
N TYR A 149 11.75 4.01 -13.25
CA TYR A 149 10.68 3.79 -14.21
C TYR A 149 10.16 5.12 -14.77
N PRO A 150 9.56 5.14 -15.98
CA PRO A 150 8.81 6.28 -16.47
C PRO A 150 7.70 6.69 -15.48
N SER A 151 7.35 7.96 -15.46
CA SER A 151 6.35 8.51 -14.52
C SER A 151 4.92 7.98 -14.73
N ASP A 152 4.66 7.39 -15.90
CA ASP A 152 3.39 6.79 -16.31
C ASP A 152 3.40 5.26 -16.25
N PHE A 153 4.37 4.66 -15.59
CA PHE A 153 4.51 3.20 -15.51
C PHE A 153 3.93 2.60 -14.23
N ILE A 154 4.09 3.29 -13.10
CA ILE A 154 3.61 2.86 -11.78
C ILE A 154 2.62 3.90 -11.27
N PHE A 155 1.44 3.44 -10.88
CA PHE A 155 0.40 4.26 -10.29
C PHE A 155 0.06 3.74 -8.89
N GLU A 156 -0.29 4.63 -8.00
CA GLU A 156 -0.79 4.34 -6.66
C GLU A 156 -2.17 5.00 -6.51
N PHE A 157 -3.11 4.26 -5.96
CA PHE A 157 -4.48 4.73 -5.80
C PHE A 157 -4.90 4.62 -4.34
N ASP A 158 -4.77 5.71 -3.60
CA ASP A 158 -5.22 5.82 -2.22
C ASP A 158 -6.74 5.97 -2.11
N THR A 159 -7.35 6.49 -3.16
CA THR A 159 -8.78 6.80 -3.18
C THR A 159 -9.47 6.28 -4.44
N LEU A 160 -10.78 6.03 -4.31
CA LEU A 160 -11.63 5.72 -5.46
C LEU A 160 -11.70 6.90 -6.45
N ASP A 161 -11.53 8.13 -5.98
CA ASP A 161 -11.59 9.31 -6.85
C ASP A 161 -10.34 9.38 -7.75
N GLU A 162 -9.16 9.02 -7.25
CA GLU A 162 -7.93 8.86 -8.05
C GLU A 162 -8.08 7.74 -9.08
N LEU A 163 -8.59 6.58 -8.65
CA LEU A 163 -8.86 5.47 -9.57
C LEU A 163 -9.84 5.87 -10.68
N ARG A 164 -10.84 6.69 -10.41
CA ARG A 164 -11.80 7.22 -11.41
C ARG A 164 -11.15 8.16 -12.42
N ILE A 165 -10.13 8.92 -12.00
CA ILE A 165 -9.35 9.78 -12.93
C ILE A 165 -8.60 8.88 -13.92
N PHE A 166 -8.03 7.78 -13.45
CA PHE A 166 -7.29 6.84 -14.26
C PHE A 166 -8.20 5.97 -15.14
N ASP A 167 -9.24 5.37 -14.56
CA ASP A 167 -10.22 4.51 -15.27
C ASP A 167 -11.65 5.04 -15.06
N GLN A 168 -12.16 5.72 -16.09
CA GLN A 168 -13.49 6.33 -16.10
C GLN A 168 -14.64 5.31 -15.91
N SER A 169 -14.40 4.00 -16.12
CA SER A 169 -15.42 2.97 -15.90
C SER A 169 -15.88 2.89 -14.45
N TYR A 170 -15.00 3.24 -13.50
CA TYR A 170 -15.33 3.32 -12.07
C TYR A 170 -16.26 4.48 -11.70
N THR A 171 -16.53 5.40 -12.62
CA THR A 171 -17.55 6.45 -12.44
C THR A 171 -18.96 5.89 -12.53
N THR A 172 -19.18 4.90 -13.38
CA THR A 172 -20.51 4.29 -13.58
C THR A 172 -20.68 2.97 -12.84
N ASN A 173 -19.60 2.28 -12.55
CA ASN A 173 -19.60 1.00 -11.84
C ASN A 173 -18.33 0.88 -10.98
N THR A 174 -18.46 1.11 -9.70
CA THR A 174 -17.34 1.01 -8.75
C THR A 174 -16.92 -0.43 -8.45
N ARG A 175 -17.69 -1.41 -8.94
CA ARG A 175 -17.51 -2.86 -8.63
C ARG A 175 -17.69 -3.17 -7.14
N SER A 176 -18.22 -2.23 -6.37
CA SER A 176 -18.53 -2.38 -4.94
C SER A 176 -20.00 -2.57 -4.71
N GLU A 177 -20.40 -3.74 -4.21
CA GLU A 177 -21.80 -4.02 -3.87
C GLU A 177 -22.34 -3.06 -2.79
N ILE A 178 -21.47 -2.58 -1.90
CA ILE A 178 -21.84 -1.60 -0.87
C ILE A 178 -22.20 -0.26 -1.51
N LEU A 179 -21.32 0.28 -2.36
CA LEU A 179 -21.54 1.57 -3.01
C LEU A 179 -22.75 1.53 -3.96
N LYS A 180 -22.94 0.43 -4.67
CA LYS A 180 -24.11 0.19 -5.50
C LYS A 180 -25.44 0.23 -4.72
N LYS A 181 -25.47 -0.45 -3.55
CA LYS A 181 -26.63 -0.40 -2.65
C LYS A 181 -26.88 1.00 -2.11
N ILE A 182 -25.84 1.73 -1.70
CA ILE A 182 -25.94 3.11 -1.25
C ILE A 182 -26.49 4.00 -2.37
N ALA A 183 -25.94 3.92 -3.57
CA ALA A 183 -26.39 4.69 -4.73
C ALA A 183 -27.89 4.44 -5.03
N THR A 184 -28.31 3.17 -4.98
CA THR A 184 -29.71 2.79 -5.14
C THR A 184 -30.59 3.41 -4.05
N ASN A 185 -30.20 3.32 -2.78
CA ASN A 185 -30.96 3.86 -1.64
C ASN A 185 -31.11 5.39 -1.72
N LEU A 186 -30.08 6.09 -2.18
CA LEU A 186 -30.08 7.54 -2.34
C LEU A 186 -30.66 8.01 -3.69
N SER A 187 -31.01 7.07 -4.59
CA SER A 187 -31.46 7.36 -5.96
C SER A 187 -30.47 8.23 -6.76
N ILE A 188 -29.18 7.93 -6.63
CA ILE A 188 -28.07 8.62 -7.30
C ILE A 188 -27.22 7.62 -8.13
N ASN A 189 -26.31 8.15 -8.95
CA ASN A 189 -25.29 7.35 -9.61
C ASN A 189 -24.09 7.10 -8.69
N GLU A 190 -23.42 5.95 -8.83
CA GLU A 190 -22.23 5.60 -8.02
C GLU A 190 -21.12 6.68 -8.12
N GLY A 191 -20.97 7.33 -9.27
CA GLY A 191 -20.01 8.43 -9.48
C GLY A 191 -20.27 9.70 -8.69
N GLN A 192 -21.46 9.83 -8.06
CA GLN A 192 -21.78 10.97 -7.18
C GLN A 192 -21.31 10.72 -5.73
N ILE A 193 -20.93 9.47 -5.39
CA ILE A 193 -20.33 9.12 -4.11
C ILE A 193 -18.85 9.44 -4.18
N LYS A 194 -18.41 10.48 -3.49
CA LYS A 194 -17.05 11.02 -3.53
C LYS A 194 -16.46 11.17 -2.13
N GLU A 195 -15.17 11.47 -2.04
CA GLU A 195 -14.48 11.78 -0.79
C GLU A 195 -14.67 10.69 0.26
N ILE A 196 -14.59 9.42 -0.15
CA ILE A 196 -14.76 8.29 0.73
C ILE A 196 -13.59 8.24 1.71
N LYS A 197 -13.90 8.28 3.03
CA LYS A 197 -12.91 8.24 4.10
C LYS A 197 -13.30 7.18 5.12
N ALA A 198 -12.45 6.17 5.30
CA ALA A 198 -12.65 5.15 6.32
C ALA A 198 -12.59 5.73 7.74
N PHE A 199 -13.37 5.19 8.65
CA PHE A 199 -13.23 5.45 10.08
C PHE A 199 -13.16 4.14 10.87
N LYS A 200 -12.54 4.21 12.03
CA LYS A 200 -12.31 3.08 12.91
C LYS A 200 -13.16 3.17 14.17
N ASP A 201 -13.41 2.04 14.80
CA ASP A 201 -14.04 1.96 16.12
C ASP A 201 -13.00 2.20 17.24
N LYS A 202 -13.48 2.10 18.50
CA LYS A 202 -12.62 2.25 19.70
C LYS A 202 -11.52 1.18 19.85
N ASN A 203 -11.62 0.09 19.11
CA ASN A 203 -10.65 -1.00 19.09
C ASN A 203 -9.71 -0.90 17.87
N ASN A 204 -9.70 0.23 17.17
CA ASN A 204 -8.95 0.48 15.95
C ASN A 204 -9.36 -0.41 14.76
N ALA A 205 -10.49 -1.12 14.83
CA ALA A 205 -11.03 -1.91 13.72
C ALA A 205 -11.84 -1.03 12.77
N ALA A 206 -11.82 -1.34 11.48
CA ALA A 206 -12.59 -0.61 10.47
C ALA A 206 -14.09 -0.75 10.75
N ALA A 207 -14.76 0.36 11.00
CA ALA A 207 -16.16 0.41 11.39
C ALA A 207 -17.09 0.87 10.27
N GLY A 208 -16.56 1.59 9.28
CA GLY A 208 -17.33 2.11 8.17
C GLY A 208 -16.57 3.20 7.42
N PHE A 209 -17.30 4.03 6.71
CA PHE A 209 -16.74 5.17 5.99
C PHE A 209 -17.73 6.34 5.93
N THR A 210 -17.18 7.54 5.79
CA THR A 210 -17.92 8.76 5.42
C THR A 210 -17.74 9.02 3.95
N PHE A 211 -18.68 9.74 3.34
CA PHE A 211 -18.60 10.15 1.94
C PHE A 211 -19.48 11.39 1.69
N HIS A 212 -19.24 12.05 0.57
CA HIS A 212 -20.06 13.13 0.08
C HIS A 212 -20.89 12.69 -1.14
N ALA A 213 -22.20 13.05 -1.14
CA ALA A 213 -23.10 12.84 -2.29
C ALA A 213 -24.21 13.88 -2.29
N GLY A 214 -23.85 15.16 -2.56
CA GLY A 214 -24.72 16.33 -2.35
C GLY A 214 -24.78 16.78 -0.89
N GLN A 215 -24.77 15.82 0.03
CA GLN A 215 -24.67 15.99 1.47
C GLN A 215 -23.63 15.01 2.01
N ASN A 216 -23.28 15.12 3.28
CA ASN A 216 -22.35 14.19 3.91
C ASN A 216 -23.09 13.01 4.55
N TYR A 217 -22.54 11.83 4.36
CA TYR A 217 -23.11 10.58 4.86
C TYR A 217 -22.07 9.77 5.60
N LYS A 218 -22.58 8.91 6.48
CA LYS A 218 -21.80 7.94 7.23
C LYS A 218 -22.42 6.55 7.09
N TYR A 219 -21.65 5.58 6.67
CA TYR A 219 -22.05 4.18 6.51
C TYR A 219 -21.33 3.29 7.51
N TYR A 220 -22.07 2.41 8.17
CA TYR A 220 -21.54 1.47 9.16
C TYR A 220 -21.56 0.04 8.62
N TYR A 221 -20.42 -0.64 8.62
CA TYR A 221 -20.30 -2.02 8.11
C TYR A 221 -21.16 -3.01 8.91
N ALA A 222 -21.09 -2.97 10.25
CA ALA A 222 -21.75 -3.94 11.11
C ALA A 222 -23.29 -3.93 11.00
N THR A 223 -23.90 -2.77 10.84
CA THR A 223 -25.35 -2.59 10.80
C THR A 223 -25.89 -2.34 9.40
N GLN A 224 -25.01 -2.09 8.42
CA GLN A 224 -25.34 -1.61 7.07
C GLN A 224 -26.21 -0.33 7.09
N LYS A 225 -26.12 0.43 8.17
CA LYS A 225 -26.88 1.68 8.35
C LYS A 225 -26.20 2.81 7.62
N LEU A 226 -27.00 3.63 6.96
CA LEU A 226 -26.62 4.89 6.34
C LEU A 226 -27.23 6.03 7.15
N GLU A 227 -26.43 7.01 7.52
CA GLU A 227 -26.84 8.22 8.25
C GLU A 227 -26.35 9.46 7.49
N GLU A 228 -27.20 10.48 7.41
CA GLU A 228 -26.84 11.82 6.99
C GLU A 228 -26.19 12.57 8.18
N ILE A 229 -25.08 13.31 7.95
CA ILE A 229 -24.30 13.99 8.98
C ILE A 229 -23.96 15.43 8.63
#